data_c143f730b8f8032619092cf2023eb50e
#
_entry.id   c143f730b8f8032619092cf2023eb50e
#
_cell.length_a   1.000
_cell.length_b   1.000
_cell.length_c   1.000
_cell.angle_alpha   90.00
_cell.angle_beta   90.00
_cell.angle_gamma   90.00
#
_symmetry.space_group_name_H-M   'P 1'
#
loop_
_entity.id
_entity.type
_entity.pdbx_description
1 polymer ?
#
loop_
_entity_poly.entity_id
_entity_poly.type
_entity_poly.pdbx_seq_one_letter_code
_entity_poly.pdbx_strand_id
1 'polypeptide(L)'
;MNTSNVGWIGMGRMGAPMAERLVKAGINLRIWNRTRSKAEPLEKIGASIVESPADLSGVDVLATMVSTGSDVEAIYFGENGVLSGSGVPKIFVDFSSIGVGQSANIRARLAELDADLVCAPVSGNGKCVKAGKLSAVASGPKKAFDQVEDIISTIAGRGVSYVGEGELARFCKIAHNVMLGAVTQNLAEITVLAQKAGVPRRAFLDFMNNSVMGSIFTRYKTNAFVNLDWTTTFTPTLLRKDLDLGLAAGRELEVPMPVTAATREALQAHFGAASLKDDPEGYLQGDFAALLETVALAAGEKLESENVPYPTGLE
;
A
#
# COMPACT_ATOMS: atom_id res chain seq x y z
N MET A 1 -3.08 -17.88 21.81
CA MET A 1 -2.22 -16.79 21.36
C MET A 1 -1.20 -16.51 22.44
N ASN A 2 0.08 -16.70 22.17
CA ASN A 2 1.13 -16.24 23.07
C ASN A 2 1.02 -14.72 23.10
N THR A 3 0.94 -14.11 24.28
CA THR A 3 0.82 -12.65 24.47
C THR A 3 2.17 -12.01 24.16
N SER A 4 2.55 -12.01 22.90
CA SER A 4 3.75 -11.32 22.43
C SER A 4 3.57 -9.81 22.64
N ASN A 5 4.57 -9.16 23.20
CA ASN A 5 4.63 -7.72 23.34
C ASN A 5 4.95 -7.15 21.95
N VAL A 6 3.98 -6.50 21.32
CA VAL A 6 4.08 -6.05 19.92
C VAL A 6 4.27 -4.54 19.85
N GLY A 7 5.31 -4.11 19.15
CA GLY A 7 5.51 -2.72 18.78
C GLY A 7 4.95 -2.42 17.39
N TRP A 8 4.40 -1.23 17.19
CA TRP A 8 3.94 -0.76 15.90
C TRP A 8 4.45 0.63 15.59
N ILE A 9 4.97 0.83 14.38
CA ILE A 9 5.45 2.12 13.90
C ILE A 9 4.78 2.49 12.59
N GLY A 10 4.23 3.72 12.57
CA GLY A 10 3.62 4.30 11.39
C GLY A 10 2.09 4.33 11.44
N MET A 11 1.54 5.55 11.62
CA MET A 11 0.10 5.84 11.72
C MET A 11 -0.38 6.62 10.50
N GLY A 12 0.05 6.16 9.30
CA GLY A 12 -0.44 6.68 8.03
C GLY A 12 -1.81 6.13 7.65
N ARG A 13 -2.25 6.43 6.42
CA ARG A 13 -3.55 5.96 5.86
C ARG A 13 -3.74 4.44 5.93
N MET A 14 -2.64 3.67 5.88
CA MET A 14 -2.66 2.22 6.01
C MET A 14 -2.38 1.77 7.44
N GLY A 15 -1.32 2.29 8.05
CA GLY A 15 -0.84 1.82 9.35
C GLY A 15 -1.83 2.02 10.49
N ALA A 16 -2.54 3.14 10.55
CA ALA A 16 -3.51 3.39 11.60
C ALA A 16 -4.66 2.36 11.62
N PRO A 17 -5.37 2.08 10.51
CA PRO A 17 -6.41 1.05 10.53
C PRO A 17 -5.85 -0.38 10.67
N MET A 18 -4.61 -0.65 10.28
CA MET A 18 -3.96 -1.96 10.52
C MET A 18 -3.69 -2.16 12.01
N ALA A 19 -3.09 -1.18 12.68
CA ALA A 19 -2.85 -1.18 14.12
C ALA A 19 -4.17 -1.27 14.91
N GLU A 20 -5.21 -0.56 14.47
CA GLU A 20 -6.55 -0.63 15.08
C GLU A 20 -7.11 -2.06 15.10
N ARG A 21 -6.90 -2.83 14.04
CA ARG A 21 -7.32 -4.24 14.00
C ARG A 21 -6.60 -5.09 15.04
N LEU A 22 -5.30 -4.86 15.24
CA LEU A 22 -4.53 -5.57 16.27
C LEU A 22 -5.03 -5.26 17.67
N VAL A 23 -5.27 -3.97 17.98
CA VAL A 23 -5.84 -3.55 19.28
C VAL A 23 -7.21 -4.18 19.49
N LYS A 24 -8.11 -4.14 18.51
CA LYS A 24 -9.44 -4.76 18.57
C LYS A 24 -9.41 -6.28 18.72
N ALA A 25 -8.35 -6.92 18.26
CA ALA A 25 -8.11 -8.36 18.46
C ALA A 25 -7.53 -8.69 19.85
N GLY A 26 -7.31 -7.68 20.70
CA GLY A 26 -6.80 -7.85 22.05
C GLY A 26 -5.27 -7.97 22.15
N ILE A 27 -4.54 -7.59 21.10
CA ILE A 27 -3.08 -7.57 21.12
C ILE A 27 -2.62 -6.35 21.93
N ASN A 28 -1.74 -6.58 22.92
CA ASN A 28 -1.10 -5.50 23.67
C ASN A 28 -0.12 -4.76 22.75
N LEU A 29 -0.53 -3.60 22.25
CA LEU A 29 0.18 -2.85 21.21
C LEU A 29 0.83 -1.58 21.77
N ARG A 30 2.17 -1.50 21.69
CA ARG A 30 2.92 -0.27 21.94
C ARG A 30 3.18 0.42 20.62
N ILE A 31 2.85 1.70 20.51
CA ILE A 31 2.85 2.41 19.24
C ILE A 31 3.71 3.67 19.26
N TRP A 32 4.39 3.92 18.15
CA TRP A 32 5.06 5.18 17.89
C TRP A 32 4.73 5.73 16.51
N ASN A 33 4.61 7.04 16.43
CA ASN A 33 4.50 7.77 15.16
C ASN A 33 5.14 9.15 15.26
N ARG A 34 5.87 9.55 14.23
CA ARG A 34 6.52 10.87 14.16
C ARG A 34 5.58 12.05 14.49
N THR A 35 4.34 11.98 14.06
CA THR A 35 3.26 12.90 14.43
C THR A 35 2.40 12.22 15.50
N ARG A 36 2.65 12.54 16.79
CA ARG A 36 2.00 11.89 17.94
C ARG A 36 0.47 11.91 17.85
N SER A 37 -0.11 13.03 17.44
CA SER A 37 -1.58 13.17 17.35
C SER A 37 -2.27 12.15 16.44
N LYS A 38 -1.55 11.55 15.49
CA LYS A 38 -2.09 10.45 14.66
C LYS A 38 -2.20 9.13 15.41
N ALA A 39 -1.50 8.96 16.53
CA ALA A 39 -1.53 7.76 17.37
C ALA A 39 -2.61 7.83 18.47
N GLU A 40 -2.97 9.03 18.93
CA GLU A 40 -3.94 9.27 20.03
C GLU A 40 -5.29 8.56 19.88
N PRO A 41 -5.88 8.42 18.65
CA PRO A 41 -7.11 7.66 18.50
C PRO A 41 -6.99 6.18 18.91
N LEU A 42 -5.79 5.58 18.76
CA LEU A 42 -5.54 4.19 19.13
C LEU A 42 -5.32 4.03 20.64
N GLU A 43 -4.78 5.04 21.30
CA GLU A 43 -4.63 5.07 22.75
C GLU A 43 -5.99 4.96 23.44
N LYS A 44 -7.03 5.63 22.91
CA LYS A 44 -8.40 5.60 23.43
C LYS A 44 -9.05 4.21 23.38
N ILE A 45 -8.51 3.32 22.57
CA ILE A 45 -9.03 1.94 22.40
C ILE A 45 -8.07 0.88 22.95
N GLY A 46 -7.00 1.30 23.67
CA GLY A 46 -6.15 0.40 24.46
C GLY A 46 -4.72 0.22 23.98
N ALA A 47 -4.24 0.95 22.95
CA ALA A 47 -2.81 0.97 22.62
C ALA A 47 -2.04 1.88 23.59
N SER A 48 -0.75 1.62 23.76
CA SER A 48 0.15 2.45 24.57
C SER A 48 1.09 3.26 23.68
N ILE A 49 1.00 4.60 23.71
CA ILE A 49 1.91 5.46 22.95
C ILE A 49 3.24 5.58 23.67
N VAL A 50 4.35 5.43 22.93
CA VAL A 50 5.71 5.66 23.42
C VAL A 50 6.30 6.96 22.86
N GLU A 51 7.32 7.50 23.51
CA GLU A 51 7.87 8.81 23.14
C GLU A 51 8.87 8.74 21.99
N SER A 52 9.59 7.62 21.86
CA SER A 52 10.60 7.42 20.82
C SER A 52 10.55 6.02 20.23
N PRO A 53 11.08 5.77 19.01
CA PRO A 53 11.27 4.42 18.49
C PRO A 53 12.13 3.54 19.42
N ALA A 54 13.12 4.11 20.10
CA ALA A 54 14.00 3.40 21.02
C ALA A 54 13.26 2.72 22.18
N ASP A 55 12.12 3.29 22.60
CA ASP A 55 11.27 2.72 23.64
C ASP A 55 10.62 1.38 23.22
N LEU A 56 10.65 1.07 21.92
CA LEU A 56 10.16 -0.20 21.36
C LEU A 56 11.24 -1.27 21.26
N SER A 57 12.47 -1.00 21.69
CA SER A 57 13.58 -1.96 21.62
C SER A 57 13.36 -3.24 22.43
N GLY A 58 12.51 -3.20 23.46
CA GLY A 58 12.19 -4.34 24.33
C GLY A 58 10.95 -5.13 23.92
N VAL A 59 10.37 -4.91 22.72
CA VAL A 59 9.25 -5.73 22.25
C VAL A 59 9.73 -7.03 21.62
N ASP A 60 8.89 -8.06 21.60
CA ASP A 60 9.21 -9.33 20.96
C ASP A 60 9.14 -9.21 19.42
N VAL A 61 8.09 -8.52 18.94
CA VAL A 61 7.81 -8.32 17.54
C VAL A 61 7.64 -6.83 17.27
N LEU A 62 8.36 -6.29 16.30
CA LEU A 62 8.19 -4.91 15.82
C LEU A 62 7.57 -4.90 14.42
N ALA A 63 6.41 -4.30 14.29
CA ALA A 63 5.73 -4.12 13.03
C ALA A 63 5.87 -2.67 12.51
N THR A 64 6.09 -2.50 11.20
CA THR A 64 6.24 -1.19 10.57
C THR A 64 5.39 -1.04 9.32
N MET A 65 4.80 0.16 9.15
CA MET A 65 4.09 0.57 7.93
C MET A 65 4.36 2.04 7.64
N VAL A 66 5.41 2.32 6.86
CA VAL A 66 5.88 3.66 6.54
C VAL A 66 6.00 3.88 5.03
N SER A 67 6.43 5.08 4.61
CA SER A 67 6.32 5.47 3.19
C SER A 67 7.49 5.00 2.33
N THR A 68 8.70 5.02 2.87
CA THR A 68 9.94 4.75 2.12
C THR A 68 10.87 3.81 2.89
N GLY A 69 11.79 3.18 2.17
CA GLY A 69 12.82 2.37 2.81
C GLY A 69 13.79 3.20 3.66
N SER A 70 14.04 4.45 3.28
CA SER A 70 14.85 5.38 4.11
C SER A 70 14.16 5.70 5.44
N ASP A 71 12.81 5.77 5.47
CA ASP A 71 12.07 5.87 6.72
C ASP A 71 12.27 4.61 7.57
N VAL A 72 12.23 3.41 6.97
CA VAL A 72 12.49 2.14 7.69
C VAL A 72 13.90 2.12 8.27
N GLU A 73 14.92 2.47 7.47
CA GLU A 73 16.31 2.52 7.92
C GLU A 73 16.50 3.52 9.07
N ALA A 74 15.95 4.72 8.96
CA ALA A 74 16.03 5.74 10.01
C ALA A 74 15.34 5.29 11.30
N ILE A 75 14.19 4.62 11.19
CA ILE A 75 13.42 4.11 12.34
C ILE A 75 14.15 2.95 13.02
N TYR A 76 14.79 2.05 12.27
CA TYR A 76 15.48 0.90 12.87
C TYR A 76 16.86 1.27 13.39
N PHE A 77 17.66 1.96 12.58
CA PHE A 77 19.10 2.13 12.78
C PHE A 77 19.55 3.58 13.04
N GLY A 78 18.63 4.55 13.01
CA GLY A 78 18.95 5.94 13.28
C GLY A 78 19.38 6.19 14.72
N GLU A 79 19.93 7.36 15.01
CA GLU A 79 20.42 7.77 16.34
C GLU A 79 19.37 7.60 17.45
N ASN A 80 18.09 7.88 17.14
CA ASN A 80 16.95 7.66 18.03
C ASN A 80 16.04 6.51 17.52
N GLY A 81 16.60 5.61 16.74
CA GLY A 81 15.88 4.44 16.19
C GLY A 81 15.67 3.35 17.23
N VAL A 82 14.93 2.32 16.85
CA VAL A 82 14.61 1.19 17.74
C VAL A 82 15.88 0.54 18.31
N LEU A 83 16.90 0.36 17.48
CA LEU A 83 18.15 -0.31 17.85
C LEU A 83 19.13 0.59 18.63
N SER A 84 18.78 1.85 18.91
CA SER A 84 19.51 2.69 19.87
C SER A 84 19.04 2.44 21.31
N GLY A 85 17.96 1.68 21.52
CA GLY A 85 17.48 1.30 22.86
C GLY A 85 18.28 0.16 23.48
N SER A 86 17.83 -0.33 24.64
CA SER A 86 18.55 -1.33 25.43
C SER A 86 18.32 -2.78 25.00
N GLY A 87 17.41 -3.04 24.06
CA GLY A 87 17.06 -4.37 23.57
C GLY A 87 17.06 -4.43 22.04
N VAL A 88 16.80 -5.63 21.51
CA VAL A 88 16.64 -5.90 20.08
C VAL A 88 15.38 -6.75 19.89
N PRO A 89 14.33 -6.27 19.20
CA PRO A 89 13.20 -7.11 18.82
C PRO A 89 13.68 -8.32 18.03
N LYS A 90 13.15 -9.50 18.35
CA LYS A 90 13.59 -10.73 17.66
C LYS A 90 13.05 -10.85 16.25
N ILE A 91 11.85 -10.31 15.99
CA ILE A 91 11.22 -10.35 14.67
C ILE A 91 10.76 -8.95 14.31
N PHE A 92 11.20 -8.48 13.14
CA PHE A 92 10.72 -7.28 12.48
C PHE A 92 9.76 -7.70 11.38
N VAL A 93 8.54 -7.13 11.37
CA VAL A 93 7.54 -7.34 10.32
C VAL A 93 7.35 -6.03 9.57
N ASP A 94 7.80 -5.97 8.31
CA ASP A 94 7.67 -4.75 7.54
C ASP A 94 6.61 -4.87 6.44
N PHE A 95 5.56 -4.07 6.57
CA PHE A 95 4.44 -3.97 5.63
C PHE A 95 4.67 -2.90 4.55
N SER A 96 5.73 -2.11 4.64
CA SER A 96 6.00 -0.98 3.74
C SER A 96 6.30 -1.46 2.32
N SER A 97 6.00 -0.63 1.31
CA SER A 97 6.37 -0.89 -0.09
C SER A 97 7.71 -0.24 -0.40
N ILE A 98 8.78 -1.00 -0.28
CA ILE A 98 10.17 -0.56 -0.47
C ILE A 98 10.89 -1.40 -1.51
N GLY A 99 12.03 -0.90 -2.00
CA GLY A 99 12.86 -1.59 -2.99
C GLY A 99 13.51 -2.87 -2.46
N VAL A 100 13.73 -3.83 -3.35
CA VAL A 100 14.32 -5.15 -3.02
C VAL A 100 15.71 -5.01 -2.41
N GLY A 101 16.60 -4.25 -3.05
CA GLY A 101 17.99 -4.07 -2.57
C GLY A 101 18.06 -3.39 -1.20
N GLN A 102 17.19 -2.39 -0.95
CA GLN A 102 17.12 -1.72 0.34
C GLN A 102 16.60 -2.67 1.43
N SER A 103 15.57 -3.47 1.12
CA SER A 103 15.06 -4.49 2.04
C SER A 103 16.11 -5.56 2.38
N ALA A 104 16.88 -6.01 1.38
CA ALA A 104 17.97 -6.96 1.57
C ALA A 104 19.08 -6.40 2.49
N ASN A 105 19.43 -5.11 2.34
CA ASN A 105 20.39 -4.45 3.22
C ASN A 105 19.87 -4.37 4.67
N ILE A 106 18.60 -4.01 4.87
CA ILE A 106 17.97 -3.99 6.19
C ILE A 106 18.02 -5.39 6.81
N ARG A 107 17.67 -6.44 6.05
CA ARG A 107 17.72 -7.84 6.51
C ARG A 107 19.11 -8.23 6.94
N ALA A 108 20.13 -7.93 6.15
CA ALA A 108 21.52 -8.27 6.47
C ALA A 108 21.96 -7.62 7.80
N ARG A 109 21.66 -6.33 7.98
CA ARG A 109 21.99 -5.61 9.22
C ARG A 109 21.24 -6.13 10.45
N LEU A 110 19.99 -6.57 10.31
CA LEU A 110 19.22 -7.18 11.39
C LEU A 110 19.78 -8.56 11.75
N ALA A 111 20.21 -9.34 10.76
CA ALA A 111 20.82 -10.67 10.98
C ALA A 111 22.12 -10.59 11.79
N GLU A 112 22.92 -9.52 11.66
CA GLU A 112 24.10 -9.26 12.50
C GLU A 112 23.75 -9.09 13.99
N LEU A 113 22.47 -8.83 14.30
CA LEU A 113 21.94 -8.64 15.65
C LEU A 113 21.07 -9.83 16.12
N ASP A 114 21.16 -10.98 15.45
CA ASP A 114 20.32 -12.16 15.69
C ASP A 114 18.81 -11.85 15.65
N ALA A 115 18.40 -10.95 14.73
CA ALA A 115 17.01 -10.57 14.51
C ALA A 115 16.55 -10.90 13.09
N ASP A 116 15.32 -11.39 12.98
CA ASP A 116 14.71 -11.79 11.71
C ASP A 116 13.86 -10.68 11.08
N LEU A 117 13.89 -10.55 9.74
CA LEU A 117 12.98 -9.71 9.00
C LEU A 117 11.96 -10.55 8.23
N VAL A 118 10.68 -10.36 8.53
CA VAL A 118 9.56 -10.83 7.72
C VAL A 118 9.01 -9.66 6.91
N CYS A 119 9.16 -9.74 5.59
CA CYS A 119 8.53 -8.79 4.67
C CYS A 119 7.07 -9.20 4.48
N ALA A 120 6.12 -8.30 4.73
CA ALA A 120 4.69 -8.61 4.65
C ALA A 120 3.88 -7.51 3.91
N PRO A 121 4.30 -7.07 2.70
CA PRO A 121 3.55 -6.06 1.97
C PRO A 121 2.12 -6.51 1.70
N VAL A 122 1.20 -5.52 1.60
CA VAL A 122 -0.23 -5.76 1.55
C VAL A 122 -0.87 -5.30 0.25
N SER A 123 -2.00 -5.91 -0.10
CA SER A 123 -2.85 -5.53 -1.24
C SER A 123 -4.19 -5.02 -0.74
N GLY A 124 -4.51 -3.79 -1.11
CA GLY A 124 -5.69 -3.04 -0.72
C GLY A 124 -5.33 -1.67 -0.17
N ASN A 125 -6.32 -0.93 0.27
CA ASN A 125 -6.20 0.40 0.86
C ASN A 125 -6.84 0.46 2.27
N GLY A 126 -6.84 1.62 2.91
CA GLY A 126 -7.39 1.77 4.26
C GLY A 126 -8.88 1.37 4.37
N LYS A 127 -9.67 1.54 3.29
CA LYS A 127 -11.07 1.07 3.24
C LYS A 127 -11.10 -0.48 3.25
N CYS A 128 -10.19 -1.13 2.51
CA CYS A 128 -10.05 -2.60 2.52
C CYS A 128 -9.65 -3.12 3.89
N VAL A 129 -8.75 -2.42 4.62
CA VAL A 129 -8.38 -2.81 5.99
C VAL A 129 -9.61 -2.79 6.90
N LYS A 130 -10.36 -1.68 6.91
CA LYS A 130 -11.56 -1.52 7.73
C LYS A 130 -12.63 -2.57 7.42
N ALA A 131 -12.80 -2.92 6.14
CA ALA A 131 -13.75 -3.94 5.68
C ALA A 131 -13.25 -5.40 5.90
N GLY A 132 -12.04 -5.61 6.43
CA GLY A 132 -11.46 -6.96 6.57
C GLY A 132 -11.09 -7.62 5.23
N LYS A 133 -10.92 -6.83 4.18
CA LYS A 133 -10.67 -7.31 2.80
C LYS A 133 -9.24 -7.04 2.31
N LEU A 134 -8.32 -6.82 3.23
CA LEU A 134 -6.89 -6.74 2.92
C LEU A 134 -6.31 -8.15 2.75
N SER A 135 -5.36 -8.31 1.84
CA SER A 135 -4.51 -9.49 1.75
C SER A 135 -3.04 -9.11 1.92
N ALA A 136 -2.21 -10.06 2.35
CA ALA A 136 -0.77 -9.89 2.47
C ALA A 136 -0.03 -10.99 1.69
N VAL A 137 1.17 -10.67 1.26
CA VAL A 137 2.16 -11.66 0.82
C VAL A 137 3.36 -11.56 1.73
N ALA A 138 3.89 -12.68 2.19
CA ALA A 138 4.96 -12.71 3.18
C ALA A 138 6.18 -13.49 2.70
N SER A 139 7.38 -13.01 3.05
CA SER A 139 8.65 -13.73 2.86
C SER A 139 9.63 -13.41 3.99
N GLY A 140 10.55 -14.33 4.23
CA GLY A 140 11.55 -14.26 5.28
C GLY A 140 11.75 -15.65 5.90
N PRO A 141 12.55 -15.79 6.96
CA PRO A 141 12.77 -17.08 7.58
C PRO A 141 11.45 -17.74 8.00
N LYS A 142 11.20 -18.97 7.52
CA LYS A 142 9.91 -19.66 7.75
C LYS A 142 9.53 -19.73 9.21
N LYS A 143 10.52 -20.01 10.08
CA LYS A 143 10.32 -20.07 11.54
C LYS A 143 9.86 -18.73 12.13
N ALA A 144 10.41 -17.62 11.63
CA ALA A 144 9.98 -16.29 12.07
C ALA A 144 8.57 -15.97 11.55
N PHE A 145 8.29 -16.31 10.28
CA PHE A 145 6.95 -16.14 9.73
C PHE A 145 5.89 -16.89 10.54
N ASP A 146 6.13 -18.15 10.91
CA ASP A 146 5.18 -18.96 11.67
C ASP A 146 4.84 -18.35 13.04
N GLN A 147 5.76 -17.58 13.63
CA GLN A 147 5.52 -16.90 14.91
C GLN A 147 4.67 -15.62 14.76
N VAL A 148 4.65 -15.01 13.58
CA VAL A 148 3.94 -13.74 13.33
C VAL A 148 2.76 -13.89 12.39
N GLU A 149 2.48 -15.08 11.87
CA GLU A 149 1.39 -15.35 10.93
C GLU A 149 0.03 -14.90 11.49
N ASP A 150 -0.25 -15.14 12.75
CA ASP A 150 -1.50 -14.70 13.41
C ASP A 150 -1.63 -13.17 13.43
N ILE A 151 -0.51 -12.45 13.67
CA ILE A 151 -0.48 -10.98 13.64
C ILE A 151 -0.77 -10.48 12.23
N ILE A 152 -0.10 -11.07 11.22
CA ILE A 152 -0.30 -10.68 9.82
C ILE A 152 -1.73 -11.03 9.37
N SER A 153 -2.25 -12.20 9.72
CA SER A 153 -3.61 -12.65 9.37
C SER A 153 -4.70 -11.81 10.03
N THR A 154 -4.48 -11.33 11.27
CA THR A 154 -5.39 -10.39 11.93
C THR A 154 -5.54 -9.11 11.12
N ILE A 155 -4.47 -8.63 10.51
CA ILE A 155 -4.45 -7.45 9.64
C ILE A 155 -5.04 -7.79 8.27
N ALA A 156 -4.62 -8.91 7.68
CA ALA A 156 -4.93 -9.34 6.32
C ALA A 156 -6.07 -10.37 6.30
N GLY A 157 -7.29 -9.91 6.60
CA GLY A 157 -8.47 -10.78 6.79
C GLY A 157 -8.87 -11.63 5.57
N ARG A 158 -8.33 -11.36 4.36
CA ARG A 158 -8.52 -12.22 3.17
C ARG A 158 -7.51 -13.34 3.07
N GLY A 159 -6.43 -13.28 3.82
CA GLY A 159 -5.39 -14.28 3.85
C GLY A 159 -3.99 -13.73 3.62
N VAL A 160 -3.04 -14.58 3.96
CA VAL A 160 -1.60 -14.36 3.84
C VAL A 160 -1.02 -15.45 2.95
N SER A 161 -0.24 -15.06 1.95
CA SER A 161 0.50 -16.00 1.09
C SER A 161 1.98 -15.96 1.45
N TYR A 162 2.51 -17.01 2.07
CA TYR A 162 3.96 -17.15 2.24
C TYR A 162 4.59 -17.63 0.94
N VAL A 163 5.59 -16.88 0.45
CA VAL A 163 6.22 -17.13 -0.87
C VAL A 163 7.68 -17.54 -0.79
N GLY A 164 8.19 -17.83 0.39
CA GLY A 164 9.56 -18.27 0.61
C GLY A 164 10.43 -17.26 1.36
N GLU A 165 11.73 -17.42 1.28
CA GLU A 165 12.68 -16.61 2.03
C GLU A 165 13.11 -15.33 1.31
N GLY A 166 13.93 -14.52 1.96
CA GLY A 166 14.50 -13.29 1.40
C GLY A 166 13.43 -12.25 1.02
N GLU A 167 13.60 -11.66 -0.18
CA GLU A 167 12.82 -10.51 -0.64
C GLU A 167 11.67 -10.89 -1.60
N LEU A 168 11.27 -12.17 -1.66
CA LEU A 168 10.28 -12.65 -2.62
C LEU A 168 8.92 -11.93 -2.50
N ALA A 169 8.49 -11.60 -1.28
CA ALA A 169 7.27 -10.82 -1.08
C ALA A 169 7.36 -9.41 -1.66
N ARG A 170 8.56 -8.80 -1.69
CA ARG A 170 8.79 -7.50 -2.33
C ARG A 170 8.59 -7.58 -3.84
N PHE A 171 9.14 -8.62 -4.48
CA PHE A 171 8.91 -8.86 -5.90
C PHE A 171 7.44 -9.09 -6.22
N CYS A 172 6.74 -9.91 -5.42
CA CYS A 172 5.29 -10.11 -5.58
C CYS A 172 4.53 -8.78 -5.46
N LYS A 173 4.91 -7.92 -4.50
CA LYS A 173 4.25 -6.62 -4.35
C LYS A 173 4.56 -5.66 -5.49
N ILE A 174 5.79 -5.63 -5.99
CA ILE A 174 6.17 -4.84 -7.17
C ILE A 174 5.35 -5.30 -8.38
N ALA A 175 5.32 -6.61 -8.68
CA ALA A 175 4.54 -7.17 -9.78
C ALA A 175 3.04 -6.85 -9.66
N HIS A 176 2.49 -6.97 -8.44
CA HIS A 176 1.09 -6.59 -8.16
C HIS A 176 0.82 -5.10 -8.48
N ASN A 177 1.71 -4.19 -8.07
CA ASN A 177 1.50 -2.76 -8.28
C ASN A 177 1.77 -2.33 -9.73
N VAL A 178 2.66 -3.02 -10.44
CA VAL A 178 2.80 -2.90 -11.90
C VAL A 178 1.47 -3.25 -12.59
N MET A 179 0.88 -4.39 -12.24
CA MET A 179 -0.44 -4.79 -12.76
C MET A 179 -1.53 -3.78 -12.40
N LEU A 180 -1.52 -3.26 -11.15
CA LEU A 180 -2.46 -2.23 -10.71
C LEU A 180 -2.42 -0.99 -11.61
N GLY A 181 -1.21 -0.50 -11.93
CA GLY A 181 -1.02 0.64 -12.82
C GLY A 181 -1.54 0.38 -14.23
N ALA A 182 -1.16 -0.75 -14.81
CA ALA A 182 -1.60 -1.14 -16.17
C ALA A 182 -3.13 -1.30 -16.24
N VAL A 183 -3.74 -1.96 -15.24
CA VAL A 183 -5.20 -2.13 -15.18
C VAL A 183 -5.90 -0.78 -15.04
N THR A 184 -5.38 0.15 -14.22
CA THR A 184 -5.99 1.48 -14.06
C THR A 184 -5.94 2.30 -15.35
N GLN A 185 -4.78 2.31 -16.02
CA GLN A 185 -4.63 3.01 -17.30
C GLN A 185 -5.55 2.42 -18.35
N ASN A 186 -5.57 1.10 -18.48
CA ASN A 186 -6.45 0.43 -19.45
C ASN A 186 -7.93 0.68 -19.13
N LEU A 187 -8.32 0.62 -17.85
CA LEU A 187 -9.70 0.91 -17.44
C LEU A 187 -10.09 2.35 -17.79
N ALA A 188 -9.18 3.33 -17.64
CA ALA A 188 -9.42 4.70 -18.06
C ALA A 188 -9.65 4.80 -19.58
N GLU A 189 -8.79 4.17 -20.39
CA GLU A 189 -8.89 4.15 -21.83
C GLU A 189 -10.22 3.57 -22.34
N ILE A 190 -10.59 2.37 -21.87
CA ILE A 190 -11.81 1.70 -22.31
C ILE A 190 -13.09 2.40 -21.78
N THR A 191 -13.01 3.09 -20.63
CA THR A 191 -14.11 3.90 -20.11
C THR A 191 -14.36 5.12 -21.00
N VAL A 192 -13.30 5.83 -21.41
CA VAL A 192 -13.43 6.97 -22.35
C VAL A 192 -13.89 6.48 -23.73
N LEU A 193 -13.38 5.34 -24.21
CA LEU A 193 -13.83 4.73 -25.47
C LEU A 193 -15.35 4.45 -25.44
N ALA A 194 -15.84 3.82 -24.36
CA ALA A 194 -17.26 3.53 -24.20
C ALA A 194 -18.11 4.81 -24.14
N GLN A 195 -17.65 5.83 -23.40
CA GLN A 195 -18.33 7.13 -23.31
C GLN A 195 -18.43 7.80 -24.68
N LYS A 196 -17.37 7.82 -25.47
CA LYS A 196 -17.39 8.37 -26.85
C LYS A 196 -18.32 7.60 -27.79
N ALA A 197 -18.55 6.32 -27.54
CA ALA A 197 -19.54 5.51 -28.25
C ALA A 197 -20.98 5.74 -27.75
N GLY A 198 -21.18 6.62 -26.75
CA GLY A 198 -22.50 6.96 -26.20
C GLY A 198 -22.94 6.07 -25.03
N VAL A 199 -22.06 5.22 -24.48
CA VAL A 199 -22.37 4.39 -23.31
C VAL A 199 -22.07 5.18 -22.02
N PRO A 200 -23.06 5.38 -21.11
CA PRO A 200 -22.80 6.00 -19.82
C PRO A 200 -21.74 5.24 -19.04
N ARG A 201 -20.84 5.96 -18.34
CA ARG A 201 -19.76 5.32 -17.58
C ARG A 201 -20.27 4.32 -16.55
N ARG A 202 -21.37 4.67 -15.85
CA ARG A 202 -22.02 3.75 -14.90
C ARG A 202 -22.40 2.44 -15.57
N ALA A 203 -23.14 2.50 -16.68
CA ALA A 203 -23.61 1.29 -17.36
C ALA A 203 -22.45 0.41 -17.85
N PHE A 204 -21.40 1.03 -18.37
CA PHE A 204 -20.18 0.33 -18.79
C PHE A 204 -19.48 -0.36 -17.60
N LEU A 205 -19.27 0.37 -16.49
CA LEU A 205 -18.57 -0.15 -15.34
C LEU A 205 -19.39 -1.19 -14.56
N ASP A 206 -20.72 -1.07 -14.54
CA ASP A 206 -21.61 -2.13 -14.02
C ASP A 206 -21.44 -3.43 -14.83
N PHE A 207 -21.41 -3.34 -16.16
CA PHE A 207 -21.12 -4.49 -17.01
C PHE A 207 -19.75 -5.09 -16.72
N MET A 208 -18.70 -4.24 -16.65
CA MET A 208 -17.32 -4.70 -16.35
C MET A 208 -17.24 -5.40 -15.01
N ASN A 209 -17.86 -4.83 -13.96
CA ASN A 209 -17.85 -5.39 -12.62
C ASN A 209 -18.61 -6.73 -12.48
N ASN A 210 -19.61 -6.97 -13.34
CA ASN A 210 -20.39 -8.19 -13.39
C ASN A 210 -19.81 -9.23 -14.37
N SER A 211 -18.85 -8.84 -15.19
CA SER A 211 -18.15 -9.73 -16.11
C SER A 211 -17.02 -10.51 -15.40
N VAL A 212 -16.40 -11.43 -16.12
CA VAL A 212 -15.21 -12.17 -15.67
C VAL A 212 -14.00 -11.27 -15.41
N MET A 213 -14.01 -10.02 -15.91
CA MET A 213 -12.95 -9.03 -15.69
C MET A 213 -13.15 -8.21 -14.41
N GLY A 214 -14.29 -8.37 -13.72
CA GLY A 214 -14.58 -7.70 -12.47
C GLY A 214 -13.67 -8.16 -11.33
N SER A 215 -13.24 -7.22 -10.50
CA SER A 215 -12.40 -7.48 -9.33
C SER A 215 -12.81 -6.58 -8.16
N ILE A 216 -12.28 -6.83 -6.96
CA ILE A 216 -12.45 -5.90 -5.84
C ILE A 216 -11.93 -4.52 -6.22
N PHE A 217 -10.80 -4.47 -6.95
CA PHE A 217 -10.21 -3.21 -7.39
C PHE A 217 -11.17 -2.43 -8.30
N THR A 218 -11.69 -3.05 -9.34
CA THR A 218 -12.60 -2.38 -10.28
C THR A 218 -13.87 -1.89 -9.58
N ARG A 219 -14.43 -2.69 -8.66
CA ARG A 219 -15.63 -2.33 -7.89
C ARG A 219 -15.41 -1.10 -7.02
N TYR A 220 -14.37 -1.05 -6.17
CA TYR A 220 -14.18 0.11 -5.30
C TYR A 220 -13.67 1.36 -6.05
N LYS A 221 -13.14 1.21 -7.27
CA LYS A 221 -12.74 2.33 -8.13
C LYS A 221 -13.89 2.88 -8.97
N THR A 222 -14.98 2.15 -9.14
CA THR A 222 -16.10 2.58 -9.97
C THR A 222 -16.64 3.95 -9.55
N ASN A 223 -16.79 4.23 -8.25
CA ASN A 223 -17.25 5.54 -7.78
C ASN A 223 -16.35 6.68 -8.26
N ALA A 224 -15.04 6.49 -8.23
CA ALA A 224 -14.10 7.48 -8.73
C ALA A 224 -14.31 7.76 -10.23
N PHE A 225 -14.48 6.73 -11.04
CA PHE A 225 -14.66 6.86 -12.49
C PHE A 225 -16.04 7.42 -12.87
N VAL A 226 -17.10 7.06 -12.15
CA VAL A 226 -18.48 7.51 -12.43
C VAL A 226 -18.71 8.92 -11.95
N ASN A 227 -18.33 9.21 -10.70
CA ASN A 227 -18.64 10.46 -10.03
C ASN A 227 -17.49 11.47 -10.00
N LEU A 228 -16.34 11.13 -10.59
CA LEU A 228 -15.10 11.93 -10.56
C LEU A 228 -14.67 12.23 -9.10
N ASP A 229 -14.84 11.25 -8.22
CA ASP A 229 -14.44 11.33 -6.81
C ASP A 229 -12.96 10.94 -6.66
N TRP A 230 -12.11 11.95 -6.59
CA TRP A 230 -10.66 11.78 -6.44
C TRP A 230 -10.20 11.68 -4.98
N THR A 231 -11.09 11.30 -4.07
CA THR A 231 -10.71 11.00 -2.68
C THR A 231 -9.62 9.94 -2.64
N THR A 232 -8.46 10.32 -2.11
CA THR A 232 -7.22 9.57 -2.23
C THR A 232 -7.28 8.21 -1.55
N THR A 233 -7.08 7.17 -2.33
CA THR A 233 -6.73 5.83 -1.83
C THR A 233 -5.28 5.49 -2.11
N PHE A 234 -4.75 5.96 -3.26
CA PHE A 234 -3.37 5.82 -3.70
C PHE A 234 -3.04 6.96 -4.66
N THR A 235 -1.86 7.59 -4.51
CA THR A 235 -1.52 8.78 -5.31
C THR A 235 -0.82 8.43 -6.62
N PRO A 236 -0.90 9.29 -7.67
CA PRO A 236 -0.09 9.14 -8.88
C PRO A 236 1.42 9.06 -8.59
N THR A 237 1.92 9.82 -7.61
CA THR A 237 3.33 9.80 -7.20
C THR A 237 3.75 8.43 -6.67
N LEU A 238 2.93 7.79 -5.85
CA LEU A 238 3.20 6.42 -5.36
C LEU A 238 3.12 5.40 -6.49
N LEU A 239 2.17 5.55 -7.42
CA LEU A 239 2.08 4.68 -8.59
C LEU A 239 3.32 4.80 -9.46
N ARG A 240 3.81 6.03 -9.72
CA ARG A 240 5.04 6.27 -10.49
C ARG A 240 6.22 5.55 -9.88
N LYS A 241 6.41 5.70 -8.56
CA LYS A 241 7.47 4.98 -7.81
C LYS A 241 7.39 3.47 -8.03
N ASP A 242 6.20 2.89 -7.94
CA ASP A 242 6.02 1.44 -8.06
C ASP A 242 6.23 0.93 -9.49
N LEU A 243 5.81 1.69 -10.52
CA LEU A 243 6.12 1.37 -11.92
C LEU A 243 7.63 1.46 -12.19
N ASP A 244 8.31 2.47 -11.65
CA ASP A 244 9.76 2.64 -11.78
C ASP A 244 10.52 1.48 -11.10
N LEU A 245 10.07 1.01 -9.93
CA LEU A 245 10.59 -0.20 -9.27
C LEU A 245 10.38 -1.44 -10.15
N GLY A 246 9.21 -1.59 -10.76
CA GLY A 246 8.93 -2.71 -11.66
C GLY A 246 9.81 -2.71 -12.90
N LEU A 247 10.00 -1.56 -13.55
CA LEU A 247 10.88 -1.41 -14.71
C LEU A 247 12.35 -1.65 -14.35
N ALA A 248 12.79 -1.25 -13.15
CA ALA A 248 14.12 -1.52 -12.66
C ALA A 248 14.34 -3.02 -12.44
N ALA A 249 13.41 -3.69 -11.75
CA ALA A 249 13.46 -5.15 -11.56
C ALA A 249 13.41 -5.92 -12.88
N GLY A 250 12.60 -5.47 -13.86
CA GLY A 250 12.56 -6.05 -15.19
C GLY A 250 13.91 -5.96 -15.90
N ARG A 251 14.62 -4.83 -15.82
CA ARG A 251 15.97 -4.67 -16.38
C ARG A 251 16.99 -5.56 -15.69
N GLU A 252 16.95 -5.62 -14.36
CA GLU A 252 17.88 -6.45 -13.57
C GLU A 252 17.72 -7.95 -13.88
N LEU A 253 16.48 -8.39 -14.06
CA LEU A 253 16.15 -9.80 -14.31
C LEU A 253 16.01 -10.15 -15.81
N GLU A 254 16.32 -9.20 -16.70
CA GLU A 254 16.21 -9.34 -18.15
C GLU A 254 14.80 -9.74 -18.64
N VAL A 255 13.75 -9.26 -17.93
CA VAL A 255 12.34 -9.48 -18.31
C VAL A 255 11.83 -8.28 -19.11
N PRO A 256 11.38 -8.48 -20.37
CA PRO A 256 10.77 -7.41 -21.15
C PRO A 256 9.46 -6.91 -20.52
N MET A 257 9.34 -5.58 -20.33
CA MET A 257 8.18 -4.95 -19.65
C MET A 257 7.53 -3.86 -20.53
N PRO A 258 7.12 -4.14 -21.79
CA PRO A 258 6.61 -3.11 -22.72
C PRO A 258 5.30 -2.49 -22.24
N VAL A 259 4.37 -3.26 -21.68
CA VAL A 259 3.10 -2.74 -21.16
C VAL A 259 3.34 -1.81 -19.97
N THR A 260 4.24 -2.18 -19.07
CA THR A 260 4.62 -1.32 -17.92
C THR A 260 5.28 -0.03 -18.38
N ALA A 261 6.14 -0.09 -19.39
CA ALA A 261 6.80 1.09 -19.96
C ALA A 261 5.76 2.05 -20.57
N ALA A 262 4.82 1.54 -21.38
CA ALA A 262 3.73 2.35 -21.93
C ALA A 262 2.85 2.96 -20.83
N THR A 263 2.49 2.19 -19.82
CA THR A 263 1.74 2.68 -18.66
C THR A 263 2.49 3.79 -17.93
N ARG A 264 3.79 3.64 -17.76
CA ARG A 264 4.64 4.65 -17.10
C ARG A 264 4.69 5.97 -17.89
N GLU A 265 4.74 5.90 -19.23
CA GLU A 265 4.69 7.08 -20.10
C GLU A 265 3.28 7.74 -20.07
N ALA A 266 2.20 6.96 -20.10
CA ALA A 266 0.85 7.48 -19.93
C ALA A 266 0.69 8.23 -18.59
N LEU A 267 1.25 7.66 -17.51
CA LEU A 267 1.29 8.32 -16.20
C LEU A 267 2.14 9.60 -16.24
N GLN A 268 3.22 9.65 -17.03
CA GLN A 268 4.03 10.87 -17.19
C GLN A 268 3.20 12.01 -17.84
N ALA A 269 2.32 11.68 -18.78
CA ALA A 269 1.40 12.66 -19.37
C ALA A 269 0.44 13.24 -18.30
N HIS A 270 0.01 12.44 -17.32
CA HIS A 270 -0.80 12.92 -16.20
C HIS A 270 -0.04 13.94 -15.32
N PHE A 271 1.25 13.74 -15.07
CA PHE A 271 2.09 14.74 -14.38
C PHE A 271 2.26 16.01 -15.21
N GLY A 272 2.37 15.89 -16.53
CA GLY A 272 2.37 17.04 -17.44
C GLY A 272 1.05 17.82 -17.37
N ALA A 273 -0.09 17.13 -17.38
CA ALA A 273 -1.40 17.75 -17.24
C ALA A 273 -1.59 18.42 -15.86
N ALA A 274 -1.05 17.81 -14.81
CA ALA A 274 -1.07 18.38 -13.46
C ALA A 274 -0.37 19.74 -13.40
N SER A 275 0.75 19.93 -14.12
CA SER A 275 1.49 21.20 -14.13
C SER A 275 0.70 22.39 -14.70
N LEU A 276 -0.42 22.14 -15.39
CA LEU A 276 -1.33 23.15 -15.94
C LEU A 276 -2.51 23.47 -15.01
N LYS A 277 -2.60 22.82 -13.85
CA LYS A 277 -3.64 23.08 -12.83
C LYS A 277 -3.22 24.23 -11.93
N ASP A 278 -4.20 24.92 -11.33
CA ASP A 278 -3.95 26.01 -10.36
C ASP A 278 -3.19 25.54 -9.11
N ASP A 279 -3.43 24.28 -8.68
CA ASP A 279 -2.70 23.60 -7.59
C ASP A 279 -2.18 22.24 -8.07
N PRO A 280 -1.02 22.19 -8.74
CA PRO A 280 -0.43 20.94 -9.21
C PRO A 280 -0.13 19.92 -8.12
N GLU A 281 0.36 20.40 -6.96
CA GLU A 281 0.71 19.53 -5.83
C GLU A 281 -0.54 18.91 -5.21
N GLY A 282 -1.56 19.69 -4.92
CA GLY A 282 -2.85 19.21 -4.42
C GLY A 282 -3.52 18.23 -5.38
N TYR A 283 -3.45 18.50 -6.68
CA TYR A 283 -3.97 17.59 -7.71
C TYR A 283 -3.27 16.22 -7.67
N LEU A 284 -1.94 16.20 -7.53
CA LEU A 284 -1.15 14.96 -7.42
C LEU A 284 -1.25 14.27 -6.05
N GLN A 285 -1.84 14.92 -5.04
CA GLN A 285 -2.24 14.29 -3.79
C GLN A 285 -3.60 13.59 -3.90
N GLY A 286 -4.36 13.84 -4.95
CA GLY A 286 -5.59 13.14 -5.28
C GLY A 286 -5.38 11.66 -5.63
N ASP A 287 -6.46 10.99 -5.97
CA ASP A 287 -6.41 9.58 -6.34
C ASP A 287 -5.88 9.38 -7.76
N PHE A 288 -5.08 8.34 -7.97
CA PHE A 288 -4.52 7.99 -9.28
C PHE A 288 -5.59 7.60 -10.33
N ALA A 289 -6.84 7.35 -9.93
CA ALA A 289 -7.96 7.19 -10.85
C ALA A 289 -8.22 8.45 -11.70
N ALA A 290 -7.70 9.63 -11.28
CA ALA A 290 -7.71 10.86 -12.07
C ALA A 290 -6.94 10.75 -13.40
N LEU A 291 -6.21 9.66 -13.67
CA LEU A 291 -5.74 9.27 -15.02
C LEU A 291 -6.87 9.30 -16.06
N LEU A 292 -8.12 9.04 -15.65
CA LEU A 292 -9.30 9.18 -16.53
C LEU A 292 -9.40 10.57 -17.14
N GLU A 293 -9.10 11.64 -16.38
CA GLU A 293 -9.14 13.02 -16.91
C GLU A 293 -8.08 13.22 -18.00
N THR A 294 -6.89 12.65 -17.83
CA THR A 294 -5.80 12.77 -18.80
C THR A 294 -6.16 12.06 -20.11
N VAL A 295 -6.74 10.87 -20.02
CA VAL A 295 -7.20 10.12 -21.20
C VAL A 295 -8.34 10.84 -21.89
N ALA A 296 -9.32 11.36 -21.15
CA ALA A 296 -10.45 12.11 -21.69
C ALA A 296 -9.97 13.38 -22.40
N LEU A 297 -9.07 14.15 -21.78
CA LEU A 297 -8.48 15.34 -22.37
C LEU A 297 -7.77 15.03 -23.70
N ALA A 298 -6.94 13.98 -23.72
CA ALA A 298 -6.26 13.55 -24.94
C ALA A 298 -7.22 13.08 -26.04
N ALA A 299 -8.39 12.56 -25.67
CA ALA A 299 -9.44 12.15 -26.58
C ALA A 299 -10.38 13.31 -27.02
N GLY A 300 -10.18 14.53 -26.52
CA GLY A 300 -11.08 15.67 -26.75
C GLY A 300 -12.47 15.46 -26.11
N GLU A 301 -12.53 14.74 -24.99
CA GLU A 301 -13.76 14.40 -24.30
C GLU A 301 -13.87 15.20 -22.99
N LYS A 302 -15.06 15.72 -22.70
CA LYS A 302 -15.36 16.40 -21.44
C LYS A 302 -15.97 15.42 -20.45
N LEU A 303 -15.39 15.33 -19.28
CA LEU A 303 -15.95 14.54 -18.19
C LEU A 303 -16.90 15.40 -17.33
N GLU A 304 -18.05 14.83 -17.02
CA GLU A 304 -18.99 15.38 -16.04
C GLU A 304 -19.36 14.28 -15.05
N SER A 305 -19.47 14.62 -13.76
CA SER A 305 -19.93 13.66 -12.75
C SER A 305 -21.33 13.16 -13.09
N GLU A 306 -21.57 11.86 -13.02
CA GLU A 306 -22.92 11.32 -13.21
C GLU A 306 -23.80 11.51 -11.96
N ASN A 307 -23.19 11.94 -10.82
CA ASN A 307 -23.88 12.24 -9.55
C ASN A 307 -24.84 11.13 -9.09
N VAL A 308 -24.42 9.89 -9.25
CA VAL A 308 -25.22 8.73 -8.85
C VAL A 308 -24.65 8.06 -7.59
N PRO A 309 -25.49 7.62 -6.66
CA PRO A 309 -25.04 6.82 -5.52
C PRO A 309 -24.37 5.53 -6.03
N TYR A 310 -23.18 5.24 -5.50
CA TYR A 310 -22.48 4.01 -5.84
C TYR A 310 -22.01 3.29 -4.58
N PRO A 311 -22.18 1.95 -4.48
CA PRO A 311 -21.70 1.19 -3.34
C PRO A 311 -20.17 1.28 -3.23
N THR A 312 -19.64 1.02 -2.04
CA THR A 312 -18.18 1.11 -1.81
C THR A 312 -17.41 0.01 -2.56
N GLY A 313 -18.09 -1.04 -3.01
CA GLY A 313 -17.49 -2.22 -3.63
C GLY A 313 -16.74 -3.11 -2.63
N LEU A 314 -16.97 -2.89 -1.35
CA LEU A 314 -16.32 -3.59 -0.23
C LEU A 314 -17.34 -4.24 0.73
N GLU A 315 -18.57 -4.39 0.29
CA GLU A 315 -19.65 -5.09 1.02
C GLU A 315 -19.39 -6.61 1.14
#